data_380695d8a823fe8dcdb2fa679d5c22ed
#
_entry.id   380695d8a823fe8dcdb2fa679d5c22ed
#
_cell.length_a   1.000
_cell.length_b   1.000
_cell.length_c   1.000
_cell.angle_alpha   90.00
_cell.angle_beta   90.00
_cell.angle_gamma   90.00
#
_symmetry.space_group_name_H-M   'P 1'
#
loop_
_entity.id
_entity.type
_entity.pdbx_description
1 polymer ?
#
loop_
_entity_poly.entity_id
_entity_poly.type
_entity_poly.pdbx_seq_one_letter_code
_entity_poly.pdbx_strand_id
1 'polypeptide(L)'
;MPTSAVTPQFHREACISSKRSLLTQVGLGIGAAAAVILSANLSRPYYVSREPVASAIIEHRYVDSMALRAPWLHATAEVSLQTPDFLLDRELFAMDLLRTGKVNRSRARSLADVAVREAYTRRIPPALVLGVMLTENDELKSSARSHVGAIGLMQVYPKPWRGALSRKFGKNIRTDSTNLKYGIFILGWVTGKAADLVDNRDDAWRSALLRYNGCVHGRNTHNCHTYPDVVRRQVQLSARSTCRGADFDQCVVAPMWLARRDVDDSTPPAR
;
A
#
# COMPACT_ATOMS: atom_id res chain seq x y z
N MET A 1 42.36 -35.97 -8.63
CA MET A 1 41.32 -37.03 -8.69
C MET A 1 40.10 -36.44 -9.35
N PRO A 2 39.64 -36.96 -10.49
CA PRO A 2 38.66 -36.29 -11.33
C PRO A 2 37.22 -36.72 -10.99
N THR A 3 36.33 -35.77 -11.03
CA THR A 3 34.88 -35.95 -10.92
C THR A 3 34.25 -36.16 -12.28
N SER A 4 33.47 -37.22 -12.39
CA SER A 4 32.79 -37.68 -13.61
C SER A 4 31.54 -36.87 -13.91
N ALA A 5 31.42 -36.44 -15.16
CA ALA A 5 30.21 -35.88 -15.75
C ALA A 5 29.29 -37.02 -16.23
N VAL A 6 28.01 -36.91 -15.94
CA VAL A 6 26.92 -37.77 -16.47
C VAL A 6 26.13 -36.98 -17.49
N THR A 7 26.11 -37.48 -18.73
CA THR A 7 25.32 -36.96 -19.87
C THR A 7 24.05 -37.79 -20.00
N PRO A 8 22.87 -37.22 -20.21
CA PRO A 8 21.67 -38.00 -20.59
C PRO A 8 21.54 -38.12 -22.11
N GLN A 9 21.34 -39.38 -22.55
CA GLN A 9 21.08 -39.78 -23.92
C GLN A 9 19.64 -39.46 -24.34
N PHE A 10 19.54 -38.86 -25.51
CA PHE A 10 18.27 -38.72 -26.26
C PHE A 10 17.97 -39.99 -27.07
N HIS A 11 16.84 -40.61 -26.83
CA HIS A 11 16.28 -41.64 -27.71
C HIS A 11 15.45 -40.99 -28.82
N ARG A 12 15.87 -41.24 -30.05
CA ARG A 12 15.09 -41.03 -31.30
C ARG A 12 14.25 -42.28 -31.51
N GLU A 13 12.97 -42.12 -31.66
CA GLU A 13 12.13 -43.15 -32.29
C GLU A 13 11.50 -42.65 -33.60
N ALA A 14 11.43 -43.60 -34.50
CA ALA A 14 11.32 -43.45 -35.93
C ALA A 14 9.90 -43.20 -36.43
N CYS A 15 9.88 -42.48 -37.51
CA CYS A 15 8.77 -42.21 -38.40
C CYS A 15 8.38 -43.48 -39.17
N ILE A 16 7.13 -43.92 -39.10
CA ILE A 16 6.55 -44.91 -40.03
C ILE A 16 5.53 -44.22 -40.92
N SER A 17 5.91 -44.15 -42.18
CA SER A 17 5.09 -43.75 -43.33
C SER A 17 4.04 -44.78 -43.67
N SER A 18 2.77 -44.42 -43.78
CA SER A 18 1.76 -45.20 -44.47
C SER A 18 1.02 -44.32 -45.49
N LYS A 19 1.41 -44.48 -46.75
CA LYS A 19 0.65 -44.00 -47.90
C LYS A 19 -0.53 -44.94 -48.15
N ARG A 20 -1.76 -44.46 -48.00
CA ARG A 20 -2.94 -45.09 -48.60
C ARG A 20 -3.92 -44.07 -49.17
N SER A 21 -4.05 -44.16 -50.50
CA SER A 21 -5.24 -43.96 -51.32
C SER A 21 -6.05 -42.69 -51.18
N LEU A 22 -5.64 -41.69 -51.91
CA LEU A 22 -6.50 -40.62 -52.43
C LEU A 22 -7.27 -41.19 -53.62
N LEU A 23 -8.62 -41.32 -53.58
CA LEU A 23 -9.52 -41.20 -54.75
C LEU A 23 -10.98 -41.59 -54.51
N THR A 24 -11.51 -41.66 -53.27
CA THR A 24 -12.95 -41.95 -53.07
C THR A 24 -13.64 -41.07 -52.02
N GLN A 25 -13.18 -39.88 -51.73
CA GLN A 25 -13.77 -39.00 -50.68
C GLN A 25 -14.14 -37.59 -51.13
N VAL A 26 -14.26 -37.31 -52.42
CA VAL A 26 -14.57 -35.92 -52.90
C VAL A 26 -16.09 -35.66 -52.92
N GLY A 27 -16.94 -36.69 -52.85
CA GLY A 27 -18.41 -36.52 -52.94
C GLY A 27 -19.16 -36.31 -51.61
N LEU A 28 -18.59 -36.72 -50.50
CA LEU A 28 -19.24 -36.62 -49.17
C LEU A 28 -18.77 -35.41 -48.33
N GLY A 29 -17.72 -34.72 -48.76
CA GLY A 29 -17.13 -33.63 -48.00
C GLY A 29 -17.93 -32.32 -48.02
N ILE A 30 -18.68 -32.06 -49.10
CA ILE A 30 -19.39 -30.76 -49.26
C ILE A 30 -20.64 -30.68 -48.38
N GLY A 31 -21.36 -31.77 -48.18
CA GLY A 31 -22.53 -31.82 -47.33
C GLY A 31 -22.20 -31.72 -45.84
N ALA A 32 -21.09 -32.32 -45.39
CA ALA A 32 -20.67 -32.30 -44.01
C ALA A 32 -20.08 -30.91 -43.58
N ALA A 33 -19.37 -30.27 -44.49
CA ALA A 33 -18.81 -28.92 -44.22
C ALA A 33 -19.93 -27.86 -44.09
N ALA A 34 -20.99 -27.94 -44.91
CA ALA A 34 -22.13 -27.03 -44.80
C ALA A 34 -22.94 -27.25 -43.50
N ALA A 35 -23.11 -28.48 -43.04
CA ALA A 35 -23.79 -28.81 -41.79
C ALA A 35 -22.96 -28.33 -40.55
N VAL A 36 -21.64 -28.46 -40.59
CA VAL A 36 -20.77 -27.98 -39.51
C VAL A 36 -20.74 -26.44 -39.45
N ILE A 37 -20.77 -25.74 -40.60
CA ILE A 37 -20.82 -24.27 -40.63
C ILE A 37 -22.19 -23.75 -40.15
N LEU A 38 -23.30 -24.43 -40.49
CA LEU A 38 -24.63 -24.05 -39.96
C LEU A 38 -24.77 -24.35 -38.47
N SER A 39 -24.27 -25.48 -37.98
CA SER A 39 -24.31 -25.82 -36.57
C SER A 39 -23.35 -24.91 -35.74
N ALA A 40 -22.21 -24.52 -36.30
CA ALA A 40 -21.29 -23.56 -35.64
C ALA A 40 -21.88 -22.14 -35.53
N ASN A 41 -22.75 -21.74 -36.49
CA ASN A 41 -23.43 -20.44 -36.41
C ASN A 41 -24.68 -20.45 -35.52
N LEU A 42 -25.30 -21.59 -35.30
CA LEU A 42 -26.45 -21.76 -34.37
C LEU A 42 -25.99 -21.99 -32.92
N SER A 43 -24.78 -22.45 -32.73
CA SER A 43 -24.15 -22.68 -31.42
C SER A 43 -23.07 -21.63 -31.08
N ARG A 44 -23.13 -20.44 -31.69
CA ARG A 44 -22.39 -19.32 -31.08
C ARG A 44 -22.97 -19.14 -29.69
N PRO A 45 -22.27 -19.57 -28.63
CA PRO A 45 -22.70 -19.15 -27.31
C PRO A 45 -22.71 -17.63 -27.41
N TYR A 46 -23.81 -17.01 -27.04
CA TYR A 46 -23.82 -15.60 -26.67
C TYR A 46 -22.75 -15.50 -25.59
N TYR A 47 -21.55 -15.16 -25.97
CA TYR A 47 -20.56 -14.65 -25.07
C TYR A 47 -21.10 -13.28 -24.61
N VAL A 48 -22.09 -13.31 -23.74
CA VAL A 48 -22.26 -12.23 -22.80
C VAL A 48 -20.90 -12.15 -22.12
N SER A 49 -20.15 -11.11 -22.42
CA SER A 49 -18.86 -10.91 -21.80
C SER A 49 -19.10 -10.88 -20.29
N ARG A 50 -18.83 -12.01 -19.62
CA ARG A 50 -18.92 -12.14 -18.15
C ARG A 50 -17.79 -11.38 -17.47
N GLU A 51 -16.85 -10.83 -18.26
CA GLU A 51 -15.72 -10.05 -17.75
C GLU A 51 -16.14 -8.89 -16.84
N PRO A 52 -17.11 -8.02 -17.19
CA PRO A 52 -17.45 -6.92 -16.31
C PRO A 52 -18.08 -7.38 -14.98
N VAL A 53 -18.83 -8.50 -14.99
CA VAL A 53 -19.44 -9.04 -13.76
C VAL A 53 -18.39 -9.74 -12.89
N ALA A 54 -17.50 -10.54 -13.52
CA ALA A 54 -16.43 -11.21 -12.80
C ALA A 54 -15.44 -10.19 -12.21
N SER A 55 -15.07 -9.18 -12.97
CA SER A 55 -14.20 -8.07 -12.50
C SER A 55 -14.86 -7.31 -11.35
N ALA A 56 -16.13 -6.96 -11.46
CA ALA A 56 -16.87 -6.28 -10.41
C ALA A 56 -16.99 -7.13 -9.12
N ILE A 57 -17.22 -8.44 -9.25
CA ILE A 57 -17.28 -9.35 -8.08
C ILE A 57 -15.89 -9.48 -7.43
N ILE A 58 -14.83 -9.60 -8.23
CA ILE A 58 -13.45 -9.68 -7.72
C ILE A 58 -13.07 -8.36 -7.04
N GLU A 59 -13.38 -7.23 -7.66
CA GLU A 59 -13.11 -5.90 -7.11
C GLU A 59 -13.88 -5.68 -5.80
N HIS A 60 -15.16 -6.05 -5.75
CA HIS A 60 -15.98 -5.94 -4.53
C HIS A 60 -15.45 -6.81 -3.39
N ARG A 61 -15.11 -8.09 -3.66
CA ARG A 61 -14.48 -8.97 -2.67
C ARG A 61 -13.10 -8.48 -2.23
N TYR A 62 -12.34 -7.88 -3.13
CA TYR A 62 -11.04 -7.29 -2.81
C TYR A 62 -11.21 -6.07 -1.90
N VAL A 63 -12.13 -5.17 -2.23
CA VAL A 63 -12.47 -4.00 -1.39
C VAL A 63 -12.96 -4.44 -0.01
N ASP A 64 -13.87 -5.41 0.08
CA ASP A 64 -14.34 -5.95 1.35
C ASP A 64 -13.21 -6.56 2.18
N SER A 65 -12.31 -7.33 1.56
CA SER A 65 -11.16 -7.91 2.24
C SER A 65 -10.16 -6.85 2.71
N MET A 66 -10.01 -5.77 1.95
CA MET A 66 -9.15 -4.63 2.32
C MET A 66 -9.78 -3.78 3.41
N ALA A 67 -11.11 -3.58 3.39
CA ALA A 67 -11.83 -2.89 4.46
C ALA A 67 -11.66 -3.60 5.81
N LEU A 68 -11.67 -4.94 5.83
CA LEU A 68 -11.38 -5.74 7.03
C LEU A 68 -9.94 -5.59 7.53
N ARG A 69 -8.98 -5.29 6.65
CA ARG A 69 -7.56 -5.11 7.00
C ARG A 69 -7.17 -3.66 7.24
N ALA A 70 -7.93 -2.74 6.71
CA ALA A 70 -7.67 -1.31 6.75
C ALA A 70 -8.91 -0.52 7.21
N PRO A 71 -9.39 -0.71 8.42
CA PRO A 71 -10.60 -0.05 8.92
C PRO A 71 -10.48 1.48 8.95
N TRP A 72 -9.26 2.01 9.03
CA TRP A 72 -8.99 3.44 8.93
C TRP A 72 -9.35 4.05 7.56
N LEU A 73 -9.48 3.22 6.52
CA LEU A 73 -9.83 3.65 5.16
C LEU A 73 -11.21 4.30 5.10
N HIS A 74 -12.17 3.72 5.84
CA HIS A 74 -13.55 4.20 5.90
C HIS A 74 -13.83 5.07 7.14
N ALA A 75 -12.78 5.46 7.87
CA ALA A 75 -12.93 6.34 9.01
C ALA A 75 -13.50 7.69 8.58
N THR A 76 -14.65 8.06 9.13
CA THR A 76 -15.25 9.40 9.00
C THR A 76 -14.55 10.39 9.92
N ALA A 77 -14.76 11.69 9.71
CA ALA A 77 -14.20 12.74 10.57
C ALA A 77 -14.63 12.60 12.06
N GLU A 78 -15.75 11.93 12.30
CA GLU A 78 -16.30 11.58 13.62
C GLU A 78 -16.04 10.13 13.97
N VAL A 79 -14.82 9.66 13.78
CA VAL A 79 -14.46 8.29 14.15
C VAL A 79 -14.82 8.07 15.60
N SER A 80 -15.76 7.17 15.83
CA SER A 80 -15.97 6.63 17.17
C SER A 80 -14.72 5.90 17.61
N LEU A 81 -13.90 6.59 18.42
CA LEU A 81 -12.62 6.11 18.93
C LEU A 81 -12.79 4.91 19.88
N GLN A 82 -13.96 4.30 19.88
CA GLN A 82 -14.30 3.12 20.64
C GLN A 82 -14.71 1.94 19.75
N THR A 83 -14.55 2.07 18.43
CA THR A 83 -14.79 0.92 17.56
C THR A 83 -13.81 -0.20 17.88
N PRO A 84 -14.24 -1.47 17.82
CA PRO A 84 -13.36 -2.61 18.05
C PRO A 84 -12.11 -2.58 17.19
N ASP A 85 -12.24 -2.15 15.94
CA ASP A 85 -11.13 -2.05 14.98
C ASP A 85 -10.09 -1.02 15.38
N PHE A 86 -10.54 0.18 15.81
CA PHE A 86 -9.62 1.20 16.31
C PHE A 86 -8.87 0.72 17.55
N LEU A 87 -9.59 0.10 18.49
CA LEU A 87 -8.98 -0.43 19.71
C LEU A 87 -7.96 -1.52 19.41
N LEU A 88 -8.27 -2.40 18.45
CA LEU A 88 -7.36 -3.44 18.00
C LEU A 88 -6.13 -2.85 17.34
N ASP A 89 -6.27 -1.94 16.36
CA ASP A 89 -5.14 -1.33 15.67
C ASP A 89 -4.24 -0.55 16.63
N ARG A 90 -4.82 0.11 17.64
CA ARG A 90 -4.07 0.76 18.72
C ARG A 90 -3.21 -0.23 19.51
N GLU A 91 -3.78 -1.37 19.92
CA GLU A 91 -3.01 -2.38 20.65
C GLU A 91 -1.94 -3.04 19.77
N LEU A 92 -2.24 -3.33 18.50
CA LEU A 92 -1.26 -3.87 17.54
C LEU A 92 -0.09 -2.90 17.32
N PHE A 93 -0.37 -1.62 17.16
CA PHE A 93 0.64 -0.57 17.05
C PHE A 93 1.50 -0.48 18.32
N ALA A 94 0.86 -0.52 19.50
CA ALA A 94 1.57 -0.52 20.78
C ALA A 94 2.47 -1.76 20.95
N MET A 95 2.02 -2.93 20.47
CA MET A 95 2.84 -4.15 20.47
C MET A 95 4.09 -4.01 19.61
N ASP A 96 3.96 -3.43 18.44
CA ASP A 96 5.11 -3.21 17.56
C ASP A 96 6.09 -2.19 18.15
N LEU A 97 5.60 -1.12 18.79
CA LEU A 97 6.45 -0.18 19.55
C LEU A 97 7.19 -0.88 20.69
N LEU A 98 6.53 -1.75 21.45
CA LEU A 98 7.16 -2.50 22.54
C LEU A 98 8.28 -3.42 22.05
N ARG A 99 8.11 -4.03 20.86
CA ARG A 99 9.14 -4.89 20.25
C ARG A 99 10.43 -4.15 19.90
N THR A 100 10.38 -2.83 19.73
CA THR A 100 11.60 -2.05 19.54
C THR A 100 12.51 -2.07 20.77
N GLY A 101 11.98 -2.36 21.96
CA GLY A 101 12.69 -2.28 23.24
C GLY A 101 13.02 -0.82 23.69
N LYS A 102 12.55 0.18 22.95
CA LYS A 102 12.88 1.61 23.19
C LYS A 102 11.88 2.33 24.10
N VAL A 103 10.71 1.76 24.32
CA VAL A 103 9.65 2.35 25.12
C VAL A 103 9.05 1.32 26.09
N ASN A 104 8.59 1.78 27.25
CA ASN A 104 7.83 0.95 28.18
C ASN A 104 6.35 0.85 27.75
N ARG A 105 5.59 -0.06 28.38
CA ARG A 105 4.20 -0.35 28.03
C ARG A 105 3.29 0.89 28.11
N SER A 106 3.43 1.70 29.14
CA SER A 106 2.62 2.90 29.32
C SER A 106 2.83 3.89 28.18
N ARG A 107 4.09 4.18 27.86
CA ARG A 107 4.44 5.07 26.78
C ARG A 107 4.05 4.52 25.41
N ALA A 108 4.27 3.23 25.17
CA ALA A 108 3.85 2.58 23.92
C ALA A 108 2.35 2.76 23.66
N ARG A 109 1.50 2.54 24.68
CA ARG A 109 0.05 2.75 24.57
C ARG A 109 -0.32 4.22 24.35
N SER A 110 0.35 5.15 25.06
CA SER A 110 0.11 6.58 24.87
C SER A 110 0.48 7.03 23.47
N LEU A 111 1.61 6.59 22.93
CA LEU A 111 2.03 6.89 21.56
C LEU A 111 1.07 6.29 20.54
N ALA A 112 0.67 5.04 20.73
CA ALA A 112 -0.26 4.34 19.85
C ALA A 112 -1.63 5.00 19.82
N ASP A 113 -2.17 5.44 20.97
CA ASP A 113 -3.46 6.14 21.01
C ASP A 113 -3.44 7.40 20.15
N VAL A 114 -2.42 8.22 20.28
CA VAL A 114 -2.30 9.44 19.47
C VAL A 114 -2.03 9.13 18.00
N ALA A 115 -1.09 8.22 17.72
CA ALA A 115 -0.67 7.91 16.36
C ALA A 115 -1.80 7.29 15.54
N VAL A 116 -2.48 6.29 16.07
CA VAL A 116 -3.57 5.60 15.38
C VAL A 116 -4.78 6.51 15.22
N ARG A 117 -5.12 7.33 16.25
CA ARG A 117 -6.19 8.33 16.16
C ARG A 117 -5.95 9.33 15.02
N GLU A 118 -4.75 9.89 14.96
CA GLU A 118 -4.41 10.85 13.92
C GLU A 118 -4.31 10.20 12.53
N ALA A 119 -3.87 8.93 12.46
CA ALA A 119 -3.85 8.15 11.24
C ALA A 119 -5.27 7.92 10.69
N TYR A 120 -6.18 7.46 11.53
CA TYR A 120 -7.60 7.26 11.19
C TYR A 120 -8.25 8.56 10.72
N THR A 121 -8.08 9.66 11.47
CA THR A 121 -8.61 10.99 11.10
C THR A 121 -8.18 11.44 9.71
N ARG A 122 -7.03 10.98 9.23
CA ARG A 122 -6.44 11.40 7.93
C ARG A 122 -6.43 10.30 6.89
N ARG A 123 -7.05 9.16 7.18
CA ARG A 123 -7.05 7.99 6.29
C ARG A 123 -5.65 7.59 5.84
N ILE A 124 -4.71 7.59 6.79
CA ILE A 124 -3.33 7.13 6.57
C ILE A 124 -3.15 5.77 7.24
N PRO A 125 -2.45 4.82 6.59
CA PRO A 125 -2.13 3.55 7.22
C PRO A 125 -1.35 3.75 8.54
N PRO A 126 -1.82 3.23 9.69
CA PRO A 126 -1.05 3.29 10.93
C PRO A 126 0.36 2.72 10.80
N ALA A 127 0.53 1.66 10.00
CA ALA A 127 1.84 1.06 9.73
C ALA A 127 2.81 2.04 9.04
N LEU A 128 2.32 2.90 8.14
CA LEU A 128 3.13 3.93 7.52
C LEU A 128 3.60 4.98 8.55
N VAL A 129 2.71 5.36 9.47
CA VAL A 129 3.06 6.26 10.57
C VAL A 129 4.18 5.67 11.43
N LEU A 130 4.06 4.37 11.78
CA LEU A 130 5.10 3.67 12.55
C LEU A 130 6.44 3.63 11.79
N GLY A 131 6.39 3.30 10.50
CA GLY A 131 7.59 3.26 9.66
C GLY A 131 8.29 4.62 9.57
N VAL A 132 7.53 5.70 9.38
CA VAL A 132 8.08 7.07 9.38
C VAL A 132 8.66 7.43 10.74
N MET A 133 7.93 7.18 11.86
CA MET A 133 8.44 7.44 13.21
C MET A 133 9.79 6.78 13.45
N LEU A 134 9.93 5.51 13.11
CA LEU A 134 11.16 4.74 13.34
C LEU A 134 12.26 5.07 12.35
N THR A 135 11.93 5.57 11.17
CA THR A 135 12.93 6.10 10.22
C THR A 135 13.49 7.43 10.68
N GLU A 136 12.64 8.31 11.23
CA GLU A 136 13.02 9.64 11.69
C GLU A 136 13.73 9.60 13.05
N ASN A 137 13.34 8.65 13.91
CA ASN A 137 13.84 8.58 15.30
C ASN A 137 13.71 7.15 15.82
N ASP A 138 14.65 6.29 15.48
CA ASP A 138 14.70 4.88 15.88
C ASP A 138 14.84 4.67 17.40
N GLU A 139 15.39 5.64 18.10
CA GLU A 139 15.50 5.65 19.57
C GLU A 139 14.21 6.13 20.26
N LEU A 140 13.22 6.60 19.52
CA LEU A 140 11.95 7.14 20.04
C LEU A 140 12.12 8.21 21.14
N LYS A 141 13.17 9.05 21.03
CA LYS A 141 13.46 10.11 22.00
C LYS A 141 12.64 11.36 21.69
N SER A 142 11.78 11.80 22.64
CA SER A 142 10.98 13.04 22.51
C SER A 142 11.83 14.28 22.29
N SER A 143 13.02 14.30 22.89
CA SER A 143 13.97 15.41 22.81
C SER A 143 14.89 15.39 21.60
N ALA A 144 14.78 14.37 20.72
CA ALA A 144 15.64 14.27 19.55
C ALA A 144 15.58 15.54 18.70
N ARG A 145 16.76 15.98 18.24
CA ARG A 145 16.87 17.16 17.39
C ARG A 145 17.94 16.92 16.33
N SER A 146 17.59 17.14 15.07
CA SER A 146 18.56 17.08 13.97
C SER A 146 19.42 18.35 13.91
N HIS A 147 20.53 18.29 13.16
CA HIS A 147 21.41 19.42 12.91
C HIS A 147 20.71 20.60 12.20
N VAL A 148 19.67 20.31 11.38
CA VAL A 148 18.85 21.32 10.71
C VAL A 148 17.72 21.86 11.59
N GLY A 149 17.53 21.32 12.79
CA GLY A 149 16.54 21.77 13.75
C GLY A 149 15.19 21.05 13.70
N ALA A 150 15.08 19.91 13.01
CA ALA A 150 13.92 19.03 13.11
C ALA A 150 13.82 18.43 14.53
N ILE A 151 12.62 18.18 15.03
CA ILE A 151 12.35 17.88 16.45
C ILE A 151 11.48 16.65 16.61
N GLY A 152 11.82 15.81 17.59
CA GLY A 152 10.96 14.80 18.19
C GLY A 152 10.80 13.50 17.39
N LEU A 153 9.72 12.78 17.67
CA LEU A 153 9.46 11.44 17.14
C LEU A 153 9.31 11.39 15.62
N MET A 154 8.71 12.44 15.05
CA MET A 154 8.45 12.56 13.62
C MET A 154 9.41 13.54 12.92
N GLN A 155 10.48 13.97 13.61
CA GLN A 155 11.49 14.93 13.13
C GLN A 155 10.87 16.10 12.37
N VAL A 156 9.87 16.73 12.98
CA VAL A 156 9.18 17.88 12.36
C VAL A 156 10.08 19.09 12.35
N TYR A 157 10.33 19.66 11.16
CA TYR A 157 10.98 20.95 11.02
C TYR A 157 9.96 22.08 11.28
N PRO A 158 10.03 22.81 12.41
CA PRO A 158 8.91 23.63 12.86
C PRO A 158 8.69 24.92 12.06
N LYS A 159 9.73 25.47 11.42
CA LYS A 159 9.71 26.81 10.83
C LYS A 159 8.52 27.07 9.88
N PRO A 160 8.23 26.21 8.87
CA PRO A 160 7.11 26.44 7.97
C PRO A 160 5.73 26.15 8.59
N TRP A 161 5.67 25.34 9.65
CA TRP A 161 4.43 24.80 10.20
C TRP A 161 3.96 25.47 11.50
N ARG A 162 4.87 26.15 12.22
CA ARG A 162 4.62 26.66 13.56
C ARG A 162 3.36 27.52 13.64
N GLY A 163 3.18 28.47 12.69
CA GLY A 163 2.05 29.39 12.70
C GLY A 163 0.69 28.67 12.58
N ALA A 164 0.55 27.78 11.62
CA ALA A 164 -0.69 27.07 11.35
C ALA A 164 -0.97 25.96 12.38
N LEU A 165 0.03 25.12 12.66
CA LEU A 165 -0.20 23.93 13.48
C LEU A 165 -0.19 24.23 14.98
N SER A 166 0.47 25.31 15.44
CA SER A 166 0.42 25.67 16.86
C SER A 166 -0.96 26.10 17.33
N ARG A 167 -1.75 26.73 16.46
CA ARG A 167 -3.15 27.07 16.75
C ARG A 167 -4.03 25.80 16.83
N LYS A 168 -3.72 24.78 16.00
CA LYS A 168 -4.53 23.56 15.90
C LYS A 168 -4.18 22.52 16.97
N PHE A 169 -2.89 22.31 17.24
CA PHE A 169 -2.39 21.19 18.04
C PHE A 169 -1.61 21.59 19.27
N GLY A 170 -1.42 22.90 19.50
CA GLY A 170 -0.65 23.42 20.63
C GLY A 170 0.77 23.86 20.25
N LYS A 171 1.36 24.70 21.11
CA LYS A 171 2.65 25.36 20.86
C LYS A 171 3.85 24.47 21.15
N ASN A 172 3.70 23.48 22.05
CA ASN A 172 4.84 22.68 22.52
C ASN A 172 5.05 21.43 21.66
N ILE A 173 5.73 21.60 20.53
CA ILE A 173 6.07 20.51 19.60
C ILE A 173 7.02 19.44 20.20
N ARG A 174 7.58 19.68 21.40
CA ARG A 174 8.50 18.73 22.05
C ARG A 174 7.78 17.65 22.84
N THR A 175 6.47 17.79 23.10
CA THR A 175 5.70 16.68 23.67
C THR A 175 5.41 15.63 22.62
N ASP A 176 5.40 14.36 23.01
CA ASP A 176 5.13 13.24 22.12
C ASP A 176 3.79 13.43 21.37
N SER A 177 2.73 13.79 22.09
CA SER A 177 1.40 13.98 21.52
C SER A 177 1.38 15.09 20.46
N THR A 178 1.93 16.28 20.79
CA THR A 178 1.94 17.40 19.85
C THR A 178 2.82 17.09 18.64
N ASN A 179 3.97 16.44 18.85
CA ASN A 179 4.87 16.06 17.77
C ASN A 179 4.24 15.09 16.79
N LEU A 180 3.58 14.03 17.29
CA LEU A 180 2.83 13.08 16.47
C LEU A 180 1.73 13.76 15.68
N LYS A 181 0.92 14.62 16.33
CA LYS A 181 -0.15 15.38 15.64
C LYS A 181 0.39 16.23 14.49
N TYR A 182 1.52 16.94 14.70
CA TYR A 182 2.17 17.71 13.63
C TYR A 182 2.68 16.81 12.51
N GLY A 183 3.46 15.79 12.85
CA GLY A 183 4.09 14.93 11.86
C GLY A 183 3.07 14.17 11.02
N ILE A 184 2.03 13.60 11.65
CA ILE A 184 0.98 12.85 10.95
C ILE A 184 0.10 13.80 10.12
N PHE A 185 -0.15 15.03 10.60
CA PHE A 185 -0.82 16.05 9.77
C PHE A 185 -0.02 16.36 8.51
N ILE A 186 1.30 16.57 8.64
CA ILE A 186 2.18 16.86 7.51
C ILE A 186 2.20 15.66 6.56
N LEU A 187 2.33 14.44 7.08
CA LEU A 187 2.30 13.22 6.27
C LEU A 187 1.00 13.11 5.47
N GLY A 188 -0.15 13.36 6.08
CA GLY A 188 -1.44 13.39 5.40
C GLY A 188 -1.54 14.46 4.32
N TRP A 189 -1.04 15.65 4.63
CA TRP A 189 -1.03 16.76 3.67
C TRP A 189 -0.15 16.45 2.44
N VAL A 190 1.06 15.92 2.63
CA VAL A 190 1.93 15.56 1.49
C VAL A 190 1.39 14.35 0.72
N THR A 191 0.70 13.43 1.38
CA THR A 191 0.03 12.29 0.73
C THR A 191 -1.10 12.78 -0.19
N GLY A 192 -1.95 13.70 0.28
CA GLY A 192 -2.97 14.34 -0.56
C GLY A 192 -2.35 15.06 -1.76
N LYS A 193 -1.32 15.87 -1.53
CA LYS A 193 -0.62 16.57 -2.62
C LYS A 193 0.08 15.66 -3.62
N ALA A 194 0.66 14.56 -3.17
CA ALA A 194 1.25 13.56 -4.06
C ALA A 194 0.18 12.87 -4.90
N ALA A 195 -0.98 12.66 -4.30
CA ALA A 195 -2.14 12.09 -4.95
C ALA A 195 -2.59 12.89 -6.18
N ASP A 196 -2.59 14.21 -6.10
CA ASP A 196 -3.01 15.10 -7.19
C ASP A 196 -2.00 15.16 -8.36
N LEU A 197 -0.79 14.63 -8.19
CA LEU A 197 0.33 14.84 -9.11
C LEU A 197 0.77 13.57 -9.85
N VAL A 198 0.26 12.39 -9.48
CA VAL A 198 0.75 11.11 -9.98
C VAL A 198 -0.39 10.14 -10.23
N ASP A 199 -0.51 9.66 -11.47
CA ASP A 199 -1.56 8.73 -11.88
C ASP A 199 -1.33 7.29 -11.39
N ASN A 200 -0.12 6.97 -10.95
CA ASN A 200 0.26 5.62 -10.50
C ASN A 200 0.36 5.56 -8.97
N ARG A 201 -0.30 4.58 -8.36
CA ARG A 201 -0.30 4.34 -6.90
C ARG A 201 1.09 4.11 -6.32
N ASP A 202 1.97 3.42 -7.07
CA ASP A 202 3.32 3.09 -6.59
C ASP A 202 4.21 4.33 -6.52
N ASP A 203 3.95 5.31 -7.37
CA ASP A 203 4.67 6.58 -7.35
C ASP A 203 4.08 7.57 -6.34
N ALA A 204 2.78 7.46 -6.03
CA ALA A 204 2.12 8.37 -5.11
C ALA A 204 2.67 8.28 -3.68
N TRP A 205 2.83 7.08 -3.12
CA TRP A 205 3.40 6.91 -1.78
C TRP A 205 4.88 7.31 -1.74
N ARG A 206 5.65 6.99 -2.79
CA ARG A 206 7.05 7.41 -2.92
C ARG A 206 7.15 8.94 -2.97
N SER A 207 6.34 9.58 -3.79
CA SER A 207 6.28 11.04 -3.90
C SER A 207 5.89 11.70 -2.57
N ALA A 208 4.92 11.13 -1.85
CA ALA A 208 4.53 11.61 -0.53
C ALA A 208 5.69 11.56 0.47
N LEU A 209 6.40 10.44 0.53
CA LEU A 209 7.54 10.27 1.44
C LEU A 209 8.72 11.14 1.08
N LEU A 210 9.03 11.31 -0.20
CA LEU A 210 10.06 12.27 -0.65
C LEU A 210 9.72 13.69 -0.22
N ARG A 211 8.44 14.10 -0.37
CA ARG A 211 7.95 15.42 0.10
C ARG A 211 8.01 15.55 1.61
N TYR A 212 7.71 14.49 2.35
CA TYR A 212 7.80 14.50 3.81
C TYR A 212 9.23 14.74 4.28
N ASN A 213 10.19 14.02 3.69
CA ASN A 213 11.63 14.21 3.97
C ASN A 213 12.18 15.54 3.43
N GLY A 214 11.43 16.23 2.56
CA GLY A 214 11.85 17.46 1.90
C GLY A 214 12.70 17.23 0.64
N CYS A 215 12.83 16.04 0.15
CA CYS A 215 13.56 15.67 -1.07
C CYS A 215 12.76 15.95 -2.35
N VAL A 216 12.19 17.16 -2.48
CA VAL A 216 11.30 17.50 -3.60
C VAL A 216 12.02 17.59 -4.93
N HIS A 217 13.29 17.99 -4.92
CA HIS A 217 14.11 18.17 -6.14
C HIS A 217 15.39 17.33 -6.10
N GLY A 218 15.45 16.30 -5.25
CA GLY A 218 16.62 15.41 -5.15
C GLY A 218 17.88 16.05 -4.58
N ARG A 219 17.78 17.21 -3.94
CA ARG A 219 18.94 18.03 -3.57
C ARG A 219 19.08 18.33 -2.07
N ASN A 220 18.15 17.90 -1.20
CA ASN A 220 18.16 18.31 0.20
C ASN A 220 19.28 17.69 1.01
N THR A 221 19.51 16.41 0.84
CA THR A 221 20.57 15.64 1.48
C THR A 221 21.10 14.58 0.52
N HIS A 222 22.35 14.18 0.72
CA HIS A 222 22.89 13.06 -0.03
C HIS A 222 21.99 11.82 0.16
N ASN A 223 21.61 11.17 -0.93
CA ASN A 223 20.72 9.98 -0.93
C ASN A 223 19.29 10.19 -0.40
N CYS A 224 18.76 11.41 -0.34
CA CYS A 224 17.38 11.63 0.11
C CYS A 224 16.34 10.88 -0.75
N HIS A 225 16.65 10.54 -2.00
CA HIS A 225 15.81 9.75 -2.90
C HIS A 225 15.57 8.31 -2.41
N THR A 226 16.42 7.79 -1.52
CA THR A 226 16.27 6.44 -0.94
C THR A 226 15.34 6.42 0.28
N TYR A 227 14.91 7.58 0.78
CA TYR A 227 14.06 7.69 1.96
C TYR A 227 12.79 6.79 1.90
N PRO A 228 12.03 6.74 0.79
CA PRO A 228 10.88 5.84 0.69
C PRO A 228 11.25 4.37 0.91
N ASP A 229 12.39 3.93 0.39
CA ASP A 229 12.85 2.54 0.52
C ASP A 229 13.27 2.22 1.96
N VAL A 230 13.83 3.20 2.67
CA VAL A 230 14.13 3.09 4.10
C VAL A 230 12.85 2.95 4.91
N VAL A 231 11.83 3.79 4.65
CA VAL A 231 10.53 3.70 5.31
C VAL A 231 9.84 2.35 5.01
N ARG A 232 9.83 1.92 3.74
CA ARG A 232 9.29 0.61 3.35
C ARG A 232 9.93 -0.53 4.16
N ARG A 233 11.26 -0.54 4.22
CA ARG A 233 12.01 -1.53 5.01
C ARG A 233 11.64 -1.45 6.49
N GLN A 234 11.52 -0.24 7.05
CA GLN A 234 11.18 -0.06 8.45
C GLN A 234 9.77 -0.57 8.78
N VAL A 235 8.78 -0.36 7.88
CA VAL A 235 7.44 -0.96 8.01
C VAL A 235 7.53 -2.49 8.00
N GLN A 236 8.23 -3.07 7.03
CA GLN A 236 8.37 -4.53 6.91
C GLN A 236 9.02 -5.17 8.14
N LEU A 237 9.99 -4.52 8.74
CA LEU A 237 10.70 -5.03 9.92
C LEU A 237 9.89 -4.83 11.22
N SER A 238 9.24 -3.69 11.38
CA SER A 238 8.75 -3.24 12.68
C SER A 238 7.23 -3.19 12.81
N ALA A 239 6.45 -3.18 11.70
CA ALA A 239 5.00 -3.04 11.73
C ALA A 239 4.24 -4.36 11.51
N ARG A 240 4.81 -5.49 11.92
CA ARG A 240 4.24 -6.82 11.64
C ARG A 240 2.86 -7.03 12.24
N SER A 241 2.64 -6.57 13.48
CA SER A 241 1.33 -6.67 14.13
C SER A 241 0.37 -5.65 13.51
N THR A 242 0.80 -4.42 13.33
CA THR A 242 0.00 -3.35 12.74
C THR A 242 -0.45 -3.69 11.31
N CYS A 243 0.40 -4.36 10.53
CA CYS A 243 0.05 -4.89 9.21
C CYS A 243 -0.71 -6.23 9.25
N ARG A 244 -0.95 -6.82 10.43
CA ARG A 244 -1.63 -8.11 10.58
C ARG A 244 -1.00 -9.22 9.71
N GLY A 245 0.32 -9.19 9.58
CA GLY A 245 1.10 -10.13 8.76
C GLY A 245 1.08 -9.86 7.26
N ALA A 246 0.39 -8.82 6.78
CA ALA A 246 0.42 -8.41 5.38
C ALA A 246 1.77 -7.78 5.01
N ASP A 247 2.15 -7.85 3.74
CA ASP A 247 3.32 -7.14 3.22
C ASP A 247 3.08 -5.62 3.10
N PHE A 248 4.11 -4.88 2.71
CA PHE A 248 4.02 -3.42 2.59
C PHE A 248 2.98 -2.98 1.55
N ASP A 249 2.92 -3.65 0.42
CA ASP A 249 2.04 -3.26 -0.67
C ASP A 249 0.56 -3.49 -0.29
N GLN A 250 0.27 -4.59 0.40
CA GLN A 250 -1.07 -4.90 0.93
C GLN A 250 -1.45 -4.04 2.13
N CYS A 251 -0.48 -3.72 3.01
CA CYS A 251 -0.73 -2.98 4.24
C CYS A 251 -0.80 -1.47 4.04
N VAL A 252 -0.02 -0.92 3.10
CA VAL A 252 0.18 0.52 2.92
C VAL A 252 -0.28 0.99 1.54
N VAL A 253 0.26 0.42 0.46
CA VAL A 253 0.10 0.99 -0.89
C VAL A 253 -1.32 0.82 -1.42
N ALA A 254 -1.83 -0.41 -1.40
CA ALA A 254 -3.16 -0.70 -1.93
C ALA A 254 -4.28 0.04 -1.19
N PRO A 255 -4.32 0.07 0.19
CA PRO A 255 -5.34 0.83 0.90
C PRO A 255 -5.25 2.34 0.67
N MET A 256 -4.05 2.92 0.60
CA MET A 256 -3.90 4.35 0.29
C MET A 256 -4.48 4.71 -1.07
N TRP A 257 -4.32 3.83 -2.05
CA TRP A 257 -4.88 4.05 -3.38
C TRP A 257 -6.41 3.96 -3.42
N LEU A 258 -7.01 3.04 -2.65
CA LEU A 258 -8.47 2.95 -2.50
C LEU A 258 -9.05 4.20 -1.83
N ALA A 259 -8.40 4.72 -0.78
CA ALA A 259 -8.81 5.95 -0.11
C ALA A 259 -8.90 7.15 -1.07
N ARG A 260 -8.10 7.17 -2.12
CA ARG A 260 -8.12 8.23 -3.15
C ARG A 260 -9.31 8.12 -4.09
N ARG A 261 -9.68 6.91 -4.51
CA ARG A 261 -10.84 6.71 -5.40
C ARG A 261 -12.13 7.23 -4.80
N ASP A 262 -12.33 7.01 -3.50
CA ASP A 262 -13.52 7.47 -2.79
C ASP A 262 -13.63 9.01 -2.70
N VAL A 263 -12.53 9.73 -2.85
CA VAL A 263 -12.48 11.20 -2.81
C VAL A 263 -12.75 11.81 -4.20
N ASP A 264 -12.27 11.17 -5.27
CA ASP A 264 -12.38 11.69 -6.64
C ASP A 264 -13.80 11.58 -7.20
N ASP A 265 -14.58 10.56 -6.78
CA ASP A 265 -15.96 10.35 -7.28
C ASP A 265 -17.01 11.27 -6.63
N SER A 266 -16.67 11.99 -5.56
CA SER A 266 -17.65 12.73 -4.76
C SER A 266 -17.58 14.26 -4.83
N THR A 267 -16.54 14.84 -5.45
CA THR A 267 -16.41 16.31 -5.52
C THR A 267 -15.97 16.75 -6.91
N PRO A 268 -16.82 17.46 -7.68
CA PRO A 268 -16.38 18.10 -8.90
C PRO A 268 -15.32 19.15 -8.56
N PRO A 269 -14.27 19.32 -9.41
CA PRO A 269 -13.24 20.31 -9.17
C PRO A 269 -13.88 21.68 -9.03
N ALA A 270 -13.62 22.34 -7.90
CA ALA A 270 -14.00 23.74 -7.71
C ALA A 270 -13.32 24.56 -8.83
N ARG A 271 -14.15 25.19 -9.66
CA ARG A 271 -13.73 26.13 -10.71
C ARG A 271 -13.18 27.42 -10.10
#